data_c33e4f2eafbfc76279cee3de18d9f38a
#
_entry.id   c33e4f2eafbfc76279cee3de18d9f38a
#
_cell.length_a   1.000
_cell.length_b   1.000
_cell.length_c   1.000
_cell.angle_alpha   90.00
_cell.angle_beta   90.00
_cell.angle_gamma   90.00
#
_symmetry.space_group_name_H-M   'P 1'
#
loop_
_entity.id
_entity.type
_entity.pdbx_description
1 polymer ?
#
loop_
_entity_poly.entity_id
_entity_poly.type
_entity_poly.pdbx_seq_one_letter_code
_entity_poly.pdbx_strand_id
1 'polypeptide(L)'
;WAAYHQEQGDVDEVLPLMVLQVPNTPDHIEIGRALDTIYERWPDMSEDAIAHVFGDHTTQTFGRYSVPYISPERVQDSTWVRVLIAKDAISTGWDCPRAEVMVSFRPAKDRTHITQLLGRMVRTPLARRIPGNDRLNAVDCLLPFFDEKSVKEVANSLMTGSDAGDQLLGRRILVNPEEMLANPAVPEAVWEKLLSI
;
A
#
# COMPACT_ATOMS: atom_id res chain seq x y z
N TRP A 1 -5.48 -5.71 10.05
CA TRP A 1 -5.18 -4.50 10.81
C TRP A 1 -6.37 -4.03 11.65
N ALA A 2 -7.54 -3.79 11.07
CA ALA A 2 -8.72 -3.31 11.80
C ALA A 2 -9.04 -4.17 13.05
N ALA A 3 -8.99 -5.50 12.94
CA ALA A 3 -9.20 -6.39 14.08
C ALA A 3 -8.16 -6.20 15.19
N TYR A 4 -6.88 -6.00 14.82
CA TYR A 4 -5.83 -5.76 15.80
C TYR A 4 -6.01 -4.43 16.53
N HIS A 5 -6.41 -3.36 15.85
CA HIS A 5 -6.73 -2.09 16.49
C HIS A 5 -7.91 -2.23 17.44
N GLN A 6 -8.95 -2.95 17.02
CA GLN A 6 -10.12 -3.22 17.85
C GLN A 6 -9.78 -4.04 19.10
N GLU A 7 -8.90 -5.04 18.99
CA GLU A 7 -8.42 -5.85 20.13
C GLU A 7 -7.64 -5.02 21.16
N GLN A 8 -6.97 -3.95 20.73
CA GLN A 8 -6.23 -3.06 21.63
C GLN A 8 -7.14 -2.14 22.45
N GLY A 9 -8.42 -2.01 22.07
CA GLY A 9 -9.38 -1.16 22.80
C GLY A 9 -8.99 0.31 22.79
N ASP A 10 -8.30 0.77 21.73
CA ASP A 10 -7.96 2.18 21.58
C ASP A 10 -9.23 3.03 21.50
N VAL A 11 -9.21 4.14 22.25
CA VAL A 11 -10.34 5.09 22.27
C VAL A 11 -10.52 5.76 20.91
N ASP A 12 -9.42 5.90 20.16
CA ASP A 12 -9.40 6.38 18.79
C ASP A 12 -9.36 5.17 17.85
N GLU A 13 -10.52 4.78 17.33
CA GLU A 13 -10.61 3.69 16.36
C GLU A 13 -9.84 4.05 15.09
N VAL A 14 -8.74 3.33 14.85
CA VAL A 14 -7.99 3.46 13.60
C VAL A 14 -8.65 2.58 12.54
N LEU A 15 -9.16 3.21 11.49
CA LEU A 15 -9.67 2.53 10.32
C LEU A 15 -8.58 2.47 9.22
N PRO A 16 -7.86 1.34 9.10
CA PRO A 16 -6.73 1.22 8.19
C PRO A 16 -7.12 1.47 6.74
N LEU A 17 -6.22 2.10 6.01
CA LEU A 17 -6.33 2.37 4.58
C LEU A 17 -5.36 1.47 3.82
N MET A 18 -5.85 0.81 2.80
CA MET A 18 -5.03 0.15 1.80
C MET A 18 -4.79 1.09 0.61
N VAL A 19 -3.55 1.27 0.23
CA VAL A 19 -3.17 2.04 -0.96
C VAL A 19 -2.85 1.09 -2.10
N LEU A 20 -3.55 1.24 -3.20
CA LEU A 20 -3.29 0.56 -4.46
C LEU A 20 -2.58 1.53 -5.39
N GLN A 21 -1.25 1.43 -5.47
CA GLN A 21 -0.46 2.27 -6.36
C GLN A 21 -0.42 1.67 -7.77
N VAL A 22 -0.77 2.49 -8.76
CA VAL A 22 -0.84 2.07 -10.16
C VAL A 22 0.12 2.89 -11.03
N PRO A 23 0.54 2.38 -12.20
CA PRO A 23 1.32 3.14 -13.17
C PRO A 23 0.62 4.43 -13.63
N ASN A 24 1.37 5.37 -14.20
CA ASN A 24 0.82 6.64 -14.72
C ASN A 24 -0.22 6.43 -15.83
N THR A 25 -0.04 5.39 -16.62
CA THR A 25 -1.03 4.89 -17.59
C THR A 25 -1.58 3.57 -17.06
N PRO A 26 -2.63 3.60 -16.23
CA PRO A 26 -3.14 2.39 -15.60
C PRO A 26 -3.98 1.55 -16.58
N ASP A 27 -3.87 0.25 -16.47
CA ASP A 27 -4.82 -0.67 -17.11
C ASP A 27 -6.09 -0.75 -16.25
N HIS A 28 -7.19 -0.20 -16.77
CA HIS A 28 -8.48 -0.17 -16.08
C HIS A 28 -9.08 -1.56 -15.87
N ILE A 29 -8.74 -2.53 -16.71
CA ILE A 29 -9.21 -3.92 -16.59
C ILE A 29 -8.43 -4.61 -15.45
N GLU A 30 -7.11 -4.41 -15.39
CA GLU A 30 -6.27 -4.97 -14.34
C GLU A 30 -6.67 -4.43 -12.96
N ILE A 31 -6.91 -3.12 -12.85
CA ILE A 31 -7.41 -2.52 -11.61
C ILE A 31 -8.79 -3.10 -11.25
N GLY A 32 -9.69 -3.25 -12.22
CA GLY A 32 -11.00 -3.87 -12.00
C GLY A 32 -10.88 -5.28 -11.41
N ARG A 33 -9.97 -6.12 -11.93
CA ARG A 33 -9.69 -7.46 -11.40
C ARG A 33 -9.10 -7.42 -9.98
N ALA A 34 -8.23 -6.46 -9.72
CA ALA A 34 -7.69 -6.26 -8.36
C ALA A 34 -8.81 -5.91 -7.37
N LEU A 35 -9.74 -5.05 -7.78
CA LEU A 35 -10.92 -4.71 -6.95
C LEU A 35 -11.84 -5.91 -6.76
N ASP A 36 -12.09 -6.73 -7.79
CA ASP A 36 -12.85 -7.98 -7.66
C ASP A 36 -12.22 -8.87 -6.57
N THR A 37 -10.89 -9.05 -6.62
CA THR A 37 -10.16 -9.85 -5.63
C THR A 37 -10.28 -9.26 -4.21
N ILE A 38 -10.22 -7.94 -4.06
CA ILE A 38 -10.38 -7.28 -2.77
C ILE A 38 -11.77 -7.54 -2.20
N TYR A 39 -12.83 -7.38 -2.99
CA TYR A 39 -14.20 -7.63 -2.55
C TYR A 39 -14.47 -9.12 -2.24
N GLU A 40 -13.89 -10.03 -3.00
CA GLU A 40 -13.97 -11.47 -2.71
C GLU A 40 -13.34 -11.82 -1.36
N ARG A 41 -12.22 -11.18 -1.02
CA ARG A 41 -11.46 -11.44 0.22
C ARG A 41 -11.98 -10.64 1.41
N TRP A 42 -12.67 -9.57 1.15
CA TRP A 42 -13.25 -8.69 2.17
C TRP A 42 -14.72 -8.39 1.86
N PRO A 43 -15.61 -9.37 2.01
CA PRO A 43 -17.02 -9.26 1.62
C PRO A 43 -17.80 -8.23 2.46
N ASP A 44 -17.34 -7.92 3.67
CA ASP A 44 -17.96 -6.93 4.55
C ASP A 44 -17.59 -5.47 4.20
N MET A 45 -16.71 -5.27 3.21
CA MET A 45 -16.33 -3.92 2.76
C MET A 45 -17.49 -3.30 1.96
N SER A 46 -17.87 -2.07 2.33
CA SER A 46 -18.88 -1.31 1.57
C SER A 46 -18.45 -1.09 0.11
N GLU A 47 -19.38 -1.18 -0.82
CA GLU A 47 -19.12 -0.91 -2.24
C GLU A 47 -18.59 0.51 -2.49
N ASP A 48 -18.96 1.47 -1.63
CA ASP A 48 -18.53 2.87 -1.70
C ASP A 48 -17.19 3.14 -0.98
N ALA A 49 -16.54 2.11 -0.43
CA ALA A 49 -15.33 2.29 0.38
C ALA A 49 -14.03 2.49 -0.44
N ILE A 50 -14.15 2.77 -1.74
CA ILE A 50 -13.03 2.97 -2.65
C ILE A 50 -13.04 4.40 -3.19
N ALA A 51 -11.88 5.04 -3.26
CA ALA A 51 -11.68 6.33 -3.90
C ALA A 51 -10.36 6.39 -4.67
N HIS A 52 -10.17 7.40 -5.50
CA HIS A 52 -8.90 7.65 -6.17
C HIS A 52 -8.45 9.12 -6.02
N VAL A 53 -7.16 9.35 -6.21
CA VAL A 53 -6.52 10.69 -6.13
C VAL A 53 -5.87 11.09 -7.48
N PHE A 54 -6.51 10.78 -8.60
CA PHE A 54 -5.97 11.13 -9.92
C PHE A 54 -6.16 12.62 -10.21
N GLY A 55 -5.23 13.20 -10.97
CA GLY A 55 -5.19 14.64 -11.22
C GLY A 55 -6.29 15.19 -12.13
N ASP A 56 -7.09 14.34 -12.78
CA ASP A 56 -8.25 14.76 -13.58
C ASP A 56 -9.51 15.06 -12.73
N HIS A 57 -9.49 14.70 -11.44
CA HIS A 57 -10.52 15.00 -10.45
C HIS A 57 -11.94 14.52 -10.83
N THR A 58 -12.05 13.58 -11.74
CA THR A 58 -13.33 13.03 -12.20
C THR A 58 -13.51 11.59 -11.74
N THR A 59 -14.74 11.15 -11.58
CA THR A 59 -15.03 9.73 -11.30
C THR A 59 -14.46 8.84 -12.38
N GLN A 60 -13.72 7.80 -11.98
CA GLN A 60 -13.09 6.83 -12.87
C GLN A 60 -13.87 5.52 -12.88
N THR A 61 -13.82 4.80 -13.99
CA THR A 61 -14.41 3.46 -14.09
C THR A 61 -13.31 2.41 -14.25
N PHE A 62 -13.27 1.44 -13.33
CA PHE A 62 -12.34 0.31 -13.34
C PHE A 62 -13.15 -0.99 -13.39
N GLY A 63 -13.18 -1.65 -14.55
CA GLY A 63 -14.08 -2.79 -14.74
C GLY A 63 -15.54 -2.39 -14.51
N ARG A 64 -16.18 -2.97 -13.51
CA ARG A 64 -17.57 -2.65 -13.11
C ARG A 64 -17.69 -1.56 -12.05
N TYR A 65 -16.57 -1.09 -11.49
CA TYR A 65 -16.55 -0.18 -10.37
C TYR A 65 -16.48 1.29 -10.79
N SER A 66 -17.38 2.09 -10.27
CA SER A 66 -17.37 3.54 -10.41
C SER A 66 -16.70 4.14 -9.16
N VAL A 67 -15.50 4.65 -9.32
CA VAL A 67 -14.65 5.10 -8.21
C VAL A 67 -14.60 6.63 -8.18
N PRO A 68 -15.07 7.28 -7.11
CA PRO A 68 -15.06 8.73 -6.98
C PRO A 68 -13.65 9.27 -6.71
N TYR A 69 -13.45 10.53 -7.08
CA TYR A 69 -12.27 11.29 -6.71
C TYR A 69 -12.36 11.77 -5.26
N ILE A 70 -11.23 11.76 -4.57
CA ILE A 70 -11.03 12.44 -3.30
C ILE A 70 -9.72 13.26 -3.35
N SER A 71 -9.71 14.46 -2.76
CA SER A 71 -8.46 15.20 -2.66
C SER A 71 -7.50 14.54 -1.66
N PRO A 72 -6.19 14.50 -1.95
CA PRO A 72 -5.22 13.81 -1.09
C PRO A 72 -5.23 14.28 0.36
N GLU A 73 -5.46 15.56 0.60
CA GLU A 73 -5.47 16.17 1.94
C GLU A 73 -6.64 15.67 2.81
N ARG A 74 -7.72 15.23 2.18
CA ARG A 74 -8.93 14.76 2.87
C ARG A 74 -8.90 13.28 3.19
N VAL A 75 -7.98 12.53 2.61
CA VAL A 75 -7.95 11.06 2.75
C VAL A 75 -7.80 10.63 4.20
N GLN A 76 -6.94 11.30 4.97
CA GLN A 76 -6.71 10.94 6.38
C GLN A 76 -8.00 10.99 7.21
N ASP A 77 -8.82 12.02 7.01
CA ASP A 77 -10.03 12.26 7.80
C ASP A 77 -11.26 11.54 7.22
N SER A 78 -11.17 11.06 5.99
CA SER A 78 -12.27 10.37 5.29
C SER A 78 -12.24 8.87 5.58
N THR A 79 -12.70 8.50 6.76
CA THR A 79 -12.64 7.11 7.28
C THR A 79 -13.47 6.11 6.48
N TRP A 80 -14.43 6.58 5.67
CA TRP A 80 -15.18 5.74 4.75
C TRP A 80 -14.30 5.14 3.64
N VAL A 81 -13.20 5.82 3.24
CA VAL A 81 -12.25 5.29 2.27
C VAL A 81 -11.41 4.21 2.93
N ARG A 82 -11.52 2.99 2.45
CA ARG A 82 -10.75 1.83 2.90
C ARG A 82 -9.71 1.38 1.86
N VAL A 83 -9.96 1.68 0.58
CA VAL A 83 -9.04 1.44 -0.52
C VAL A 83 -8.85 2.74 -1.31
N LEU A 84 -7.61 3.17 -1.46
CA LEU A 84 -7.23 4.35 -2.22
C LEU A 84 -6.43 3.96 -3.44
N ILE A 85 -6.92 4.30 -4.63
CA ILE A 85 -6.18 4.11 -5.88
C ILE A 85 -5.39 5.37 -6.18
N ALA A 86 -4.08 5.23 -6.36
CA ALA A 86 -3.20 6.36 -6.57
C ALA A 86 -2.14 6.08 -7.62
N LYS A 87 -1.77 7.12 -8.36
CA LYS A 87 -0.59 7.15 -9.23
C LYS A 87 0.59 7.73 -8.44
N ASP A 88 1.45 8.49 -9.11
CA ASP A 88 2.58 9.19 -8.49
C ASP A 88 2.18 10.29 -7.48
N ALA A 89 0.92 10.74 -7.51
CA ALA A 89 0.43 11.87 -6.72
C ALA A 89 0.51 11.68 -5.19
N ILE A 90 0.73 10.45 -4.71
CA ILE A 90 1.10 10.22 -3.30
C ILE A 90 2.55 10.69 -3.05
N SER A 91 3.20 11.29 -4.03
CA SER A 91 4.64 11.50 -4.01
C SER A 91 5.11 12.69 -3.19
N THR A 92 4.39 13.80 -3.10
CA THR A 92 4.94 15.00 -2.47
C THR A 92 4.00 15.57 -1.40
N GLY A 93 4.42 15.49 -0.13
CA GLY A 93 3.68 16.11 0.98
C GLY A 93 2.44 15.36 1.49
N TRP A 94 2.07 14.22 0.90
CA TRP A 94 0.94 13.43 1.40
C TRP A 94 1.29 12.76 2.73
N ASP A 95 0.47 13.01 3.73
CA ASP A 95 0.61 12.46 5.06
C ASP A 95 -0.69 11.74 5.44
N CYS A 96 -0.65 10.42 5.51
CA CYS A 96 -1.80 9.59 5.87
C CYS A 96 -1.35 8.42 6.75
N PRO A 97 -1.18 8.66 8.05
CA PRO A 97 -0.72 7.65 9.01
C PRO A 97 -1.55 6.36 9.02
N ARG A 98 -2.83 6.41 8.69
CA ARG A 98 -3.69 5.21 8.61
C ARG A 98 -3.47 4.36 7.34
N ALA A 99 -2.59 4.79 6.43
CA ALA A 99 -2.19 3.99 5.28
C ALA A 99 -1.20 2.90 5.72
N GLU A 100 -1.72 1.79 6.22
CA GLU A 100 -0.94 0.70 6.82
C GLU A 100 -0.61 -0.42 5.83
N VAL A 101 -1.28 -0.46 4.70
CA VAL A 101 -1.05 -1.46 3.64
C VAL A 101 -0.88 -0.76 2.30
N MET A 102 0.15 -1.13 1.57
CA MET A 102 0.35 -0.69 0.18
C MET A 102 0.59 -1.89 -0.73
N VAL A 103 -0.08 -1.88 -1.87
CA VAL A 103 0.20 -2.76 -3.00
C VAL A 103 0.57 -1.89 -4.18
N SER A 104 1.78 -2.06 -4.73
CA SER A 104 2.23 -1.27 -5.86
C SER A 104 2.37 -2.12 -7.12
N PHE A 105 1.54 -1.88 -8.11
CA PHE A 105 1.69 -2.44 -9.46
C PHE A 105 2.74 -1.70 -10.30
N ARG A 106 3.32 -0.65 -9.76
CA ARG A 106 4.39 0.08 -10.42
C ARG A 106 5.73 -0.64 -10.22
N PRO A 107 6.52 -0.86 -11.28
CA PRO A 107 7.84 -1.44 -11.13
C PRO A 107 8.76 -0.57 -10.25
N ALA A 108 9.22 -1.12 -9.15
CA ALA A 108 10.12 -0.45 -8.21
C ALA A 108 11.58 -0.71 -8.60
N LYS A 109 12.04 -0.08 -9.69
CA LYS A 109 13.40 -0.22 -10.23
C LYS A 109 14.34 0.91 -9.81
N ASP A 110 13.81 2.06 -9.43
CA ASP A 110 14.55 3.24 -9.07
C ASP A 110 14.66 3.37 -7.55
N ARG A 111 15.89 3.46 -7.05
CA ARG A 111 16.19 3.65 -5.62
C ARG A 111 15.47 4.84 -5.02
N THR A 112 15.43 5.98 -5.72
CA THR A 112 14.76 7.19 -5.25
C THR A 112 13.27 6.96 -5.05
N HIS A 113 12.64 6.29 -6.01
CA HIS A 113 11.21 5.94 -5.91
C HIS A 113 10.93 5.01 -4.74
N ILE A 114 11.75 3.95 -4.56
CA ILE A 114 11.63 3.02 -3.43
C ILE A 114 11.81 3.75 -2.10
N THR A 115 12.82 4.62 -1.99
CA THR A 115 13.06 5.41 -0.76
C THR A 115 11.87 6.30 -0.42
N GLN A 116 11.32 7.00 -1.40
CA GLN A 116 10.16 7.87 -1.21
C GLN A 116 8.92 7.08 -0.80
N LEU A 117 8.70 5.93 -1.42
CA LEU A 117 7.58 5.05 -1.13
C LEU A 117 7.66 4.49 0.29
N LEU A 118 8.76 3.84 0.65
CA LEU A 118 8.96 3.24 1.97
C LEU A 118 9.00 4.30 3.06
N GLY A 119 9.67 5.43 2.83
CA GLY A 119 9.78 6.52 3.80
C GLY A 119 8.43 7.13 4.18
N ARG A 120 7.42 7.05 3.32
CA ARG A 120 6.06 7.52 3.59
C ARG A 120 5.22 6.53 4.37
N MET A 121 5.41 5.24 4.08
CA MET A 121 4.66 4.17 4.73
C MET A 121 5.11 3.92 6.17
N VAL A 122 6.31 4.37 6.57
CA VAL A 122 6.89 4.09 7.90
C VAL A 122 6.36 5.04 8.99
N ARG A 123 5.09 5.41 8.97
CA ARG A 123 4.45 6.22 10.02
C ARG A 123 3.40 5.40 10.73
N THR A 124 3.36 5.50 12.05
CA THR A 124 2.32 4.84 12.85
C THR A 124 1.07 5.70 12.87
N PRO A 125 -0.14 5.14 12.75
CA PRO A 125 -1.40 5.88 12.73
C PRO A 125 -1.60 6.80 13.92
N LEU A 126 -1.14 6.37 15.09
CA LEU A 126 -1.30 7.09 16.36
C LEU A 126 -0.06 7.90 16.76
N ALA A 127 0.93 8.02 15.87
CA ALA A 127 2.24 8.66 16.15
C ALA A 127 2.92 8.13 17.42
N ARG A 128 2.56 6.94 17.88
CA ARG A 128 3.12 6.25 19.04
C ARG A 128 3.31 4.77 18.78
N ARG A 129 4.25 4.15 19.47
CA ARG A 129 4.38 2.70 19.47
C ARG A 129 3.26 2.07 20.30
N ILE A 130 2.60 1.05 19.77
CA ILE A 130 1.59 0.26 20.46
C ILE A 130 2.27 -0.94 21.10
N PRO A 131 2.33 -1.01 22.45
CA PRO A 131 2.95 -2.15 23.11
C PRO A 131 2.10 -3.41 22.98
N GLY A 132 2.76 -4.56 22.91
CA GLY A 132 2.08 -5.86 22.93
C GLY A 132 1.63 -6.38 21.56
N ASN A 133 1.64 -5.57 20.51
CA ASN A 133 1.35 -6.03 19.15
C ASN A 133 2.29 -5.38 18.15
N ASP A 134 3.34 -6.10 17.76
CA ASP A 134 4.34 -5.60 16.80
C ASP A 134 3.77 -5.35 15.40
N ARG A 135 2.67 -6.00 15.03
CA ARG A 135 2.02 -5.77 13.73
C ARG A 135 1.42 -4.38 13.61
N LEU A 136 0.90 -3.82 14.71
CA LEU A 136 0.38 -2.45 14.73
C LEU A 136 1.50 -1.38 14.68
N ASN A 137 2.75 -1.79 14.79
CA ASN A 137 3.92 -0.93 14.67
C ASN A 137 4.65 -1.12 13.33
N ALA A 138 4.01 -1.78 12.38
CA ALA A 138 4.55 -2.06 11.06
C ALA A 138 3.55 -1.67 9.98
N VAL A 139 4.03 -1.46 8.77
CA VAL A 139 3.24 -1.30 7.57
C VAL A 139 3.64 -2.37 6.56
N ASP A 140 2.66 -2.90 5.84
CA ASP A 140 2.90 -3.91 4.83
C ASP A 140 3.01 -3.23 3.45
N CYS A 141 4.13 -3.44 2.78
CA CYS A 141 4.35 -2.93 1.44
C CYS A 141 4.61 -4.10 0.49
N LEU A 142 3.65 -4.39 -0.38
CA LEU A 142 3.69 -5.46 -1.36
C LEU A 142 4.13 -4.89 -2.71
N LEU A 143 5.30 -5.31 -3.18
CA LEU A 143 5.94 -4.84 -4.40
C LEU A 143 6.13 -6.02 -5.37
N PRO A 144 5.12 -6.42 -6.15
CA PRO A 144 5.23 -7.57 -7.05
C PRO A 144 6.30 -7.41 -8.14
N PHE A 145 6.64 -6.16 -8.49
CA PHE A 145 7.64 -5.86 -9.51
C PHE A 145 8.76 -5.01 -8.92
N PHE A 146 9.74 -5.62 -8.26
CA PHE A 146 10.82 -4.89 -7.61
C PHE A 146 12.20 -5.46 -7.94
N ASP A 147 13.24 -4.60 -7.85
CA ASP A 147 14.63 -5.03 -7.83
C ASP A 147 15.08 -5.29 -6.38
N GLU A 148 15.30 -6.55 -6.04
CA GLU A 148 15.62 -7.00 -4.69
C GLU A 148 16.85 -6.28 -4.11
N LYS A 149 17.89 -6.06 -4.94
CA LYS A 149 19.11 -5.39 -4.52
C LYS A 149 18.83 -3.94 -4.13
N SER A 150 18.11 -3.21 -4.97
CA SER A 150 17.72 -1.82 -4.71
C SER A 150 16.86 -1.68 -3.47
N VAL A 151 15.90 -2.60 -3.24
CA VAL A 151 15.06 -2.60 -2.03
C VAL A 151 15.89 -2.85 -0.78
N LYS A 152 16.80 -3.83 -0.78
CA LYS A 152 17.70 -4.12 0.35
C LYS A 152 18.63 -2.94 0.67
N GLU A 153 19.20 -2.29 -0.34
CA GLU A 153 20.05 -1.11 -0.16
C GLU A 153 19.27 0.06 0.48
N VAL A 154 18.06 0.33 0.00
CA VAL A 154 17.19 1.38 0.55
C VAL A 154 16.77 1.05 1.97
N ALA A 155 16.33 -0.19 2.25
CA ALA A 155 15.97 -0.62 3.59
C ALA A 155 17.13 -0.42 4.56
N ASN A 156 18.34 -0.84 4.19
CA ASN A 156 19.55 -0.63 5.01
C ASN A 156 19.84 0.86 5.24
N SER A 157 19.75 1.69 4.20
CA SER A 157 19.94 3.14 4.31
C SER A 157 18.94 3.79 5.27
N LEU A 158 17.67 3.40 5.21
CA LEU A 158 16.62 3.90 6.11
C LEU A 158 16.81 3.41 7.57
N MET A 159 17.38 2.22 7.77
CA MET A 159 17.66 1.70 9.12
C MET A 159 18.92 2.31 9.74
N THR A 160 19.94 2.60 8.95
CA THR A 160 21.24 3.09 9.46
C THR A 160 21.34 4.60 9.56
N GLY A 161 20.38 5.34 8.97
CA GLY A 161 20.40 6.81 8.96
C GLY A 161 21.59 7.34 8.18
N SER A 162 21.44 7.63 6.89
CA SER A 162 22.55 8.07 6.04
C SER A 162 22.92 9.54 6.13
N ASP A 163 22.28 10.33 7.01
CA ASP A 163 22.67 11.73 7.24
C ASP A 163 22.59 12.14 8.71
N ALA A 164 23.65 12.80 9.12
CA ALA A 164 23.91 13.27 10.48
C ALA A 164 22.74 14.12 11.03
N GLY A 165 22.00 13.59 11.97
CA GLY A 165 21.09 14.36 12.79
C GLY A 165 19.82 13.71 13.25
N ASP A 166 19.23 12.78 12.50
CA ASP A 166 17.97 12.14 12.85
C ASP A 166 18.20 10.64 13.11
N GLN A 167 18.66 10.31 14.27
CA GLN A 167 18.61 8.94 14.79
C GLN A 167 17.13 8.56 14.92
N LEU A 168 16.55 8.03 13.86
CA LEU A 168 15.26 7.34 13.88
C LEU A 168 15.41 6.04 14.70
N LEU A 169 15.66 6.22 15.99
CA LEU A 169 15.77 5.15 16.97
C LEU A 169 14.49 4.31 16.95
N GLY A 170 14.63 3.09 16.47
CA GLY A 170 13.59 2.07 16.59
C GLY A 170 12.86 1.65 15.33
N ARG A 171 13.20 2.16 14.15
CA ARG A 171 12.61 1.66 12.89
C ARG A 171 13.31 0.37 12.45
N ARG A 172 12.55 -0.68 12.29
CA ARG A 172 13.02 -1.95 11.75
C ARG A 172 12.27 -2.24 10.46
N ILE A 173 13.00 -2.28 9.35
CA ILE A 173 12.45 -2.68 8.06
C ILE A 173 12.81 -4.15 7.87
N LEU A 174 11.80 -5.00 7.78
CA LEU A 174 11.97 -6.40 7.43
C LEU A 174 11.72 -6.53 5.94
N VAL A 175 12.75 -6.85 5.18
CA VAL A 175 12.60 -7.28 3.79
C VAL A 175 12.46 -8.79 3.83
N ASN A 176 11.24 -9.28 3.74
CA ASN A 176 10.94 -10.70 3.64
C ASN A 176 10.51 -10.96 2.19
N PRO A 177 11.41 -11.39 1.29
CA PRO A 177 10.99 -11.89 0.01
C PRO A 177 10.27 -13.22 0.24
N GLU A 178 8.94 -13.21 0.26
CA GLU A 178 8.19 -14.44 0.11
C GLU A 178 8.23 -14.82 -1.36
N GLU A 179 8.70 -16.03 -1.68
CA GLU A 179 8.50 -16.61 -3.00
C GLU A 179 6.99 -16.67 -3.25
N MET A 180 6.55 -15.99 -4.31
CA MET A 180 5.19 -16.14 -4.78
C MET A 180 5.04 -17.56 -5.30
N LEU A 181 4.50 -18.43 -4.46
CA LEU A 181 4.13 -19.78 -4.89
C LEU A 181 3.00 -19.68 -5.91
N ALA A 182 3.21 -20.37 -7.03
CA ALA A 182 2.18 -20.48 -8.05
C ALA A 182 0.87 -20.98 -7.41
N ASN A 183 -0.20 -20.21 -7.58
CA ASN A 183 -1.50 -20.64 -7.07
C ASN A 183 -1.91 -21.95 -7.75
N PRO A 184 -2.08 -23.07 -7.02
CA PRO A 184 -2.41 -24.36 -7.61
C PRO A 184 -3.78 -24.40 -8.31
N ALA A 185 -4.63 -23.38 -8.10
CA ALA A 185 -5.89 -23.21 -8.83
C ALA A 185 -5.72 -22.61 -10.23
N VAL A 186 -4.53 -22.11 -10.57
CA VAL A 186 -4.23 -21.57 -11.90
C VAL A 186 -3.58 -22.67 -12.74
N PRO A 187 -4.11 -22.98 -13.95
CA PRO A 187 -3.53 -24.00 -14.84
C PRO A 187 -2.06 -23.72 -15.14
N GLU A 188 -1.23 -24.75 -15.12
CA GLU A 188 0.23 -24.69 -15.33
C GLU A 188 0.59 -23.98 -16.65
N ALA A 189 -0.20 -24.20 -17.71
CA ALA A 189 -0.02 -23.55 -19.00
C ALA A 189 -0.10 -21.99 -18.95
N VAL A 190 -0.74 -21.43 -17.94
CA VAL A 190 -0.77 -19.97 -17.73
C VAL A 190 0.55 -19.49 -17.15
N TRP A 191 1.14 -20.26 -16.25
CA TRP A 191 2.45 -19.97 -15.65
C TRP A 191 3.58 -20.09 -16.67
N GLU A 192 3.56 -21.13 -17.50
CA GLU A 192 4.54 -21.30 -18.60
C GLU A 192 4.51 -20.11 -19.56
N LYS A 193 3.32 -19.58 -19.87
CA LYS A 193 3.16 -18.44 -20.77
C LYS A 193 3.62 -17.13 -20.14
N LEU A 194 3.49 -16.97 -18.81
CA LEU A 194 4.00 -15.81 -18.06
C LEU A 194 5.51 -15.82 -17.90
N LEU A 195 6.13 -17.00 -17.80
CA LEU A 195 7.57 -17.15 -17.64
C LEU A 195 8.32 -17.14 -18.99
N SER A 196 7.61 -17.20 -20.12
CA SER A 196 8.18 -17.19 -21.47
C SER A 196 8.25 -15.79 -22.11
N ILE A 197 7.92 -14.73 -21.36
CA ILE A 197 8.04 -13.33 -21.74
C ILE A 197 9.30 -12.76 -21.04
#